data_be018f71cf0cf48379a93f6bcf2a1863
#
_entry.id   be018f71cf0cf48379a93f6bcf2a1863
#
_cell.length_a   1.000
_cell.length_b   1.000
_cell.length_c   1.000
_cell.angle_alpha   90.00
_cell.angle_beta   90.00
_cell.angle_gamma   90.00
#
_symmetry.space_group_name_H-M   'P 1'
#
loop_
_entity.id
_entity.type
_entity.pdbx_description
1 polymer ?
#
loop_
_entity_poly.entity_id
_entity_poly.type
_entity_poly.pdbx_seq_one_letter_code
_entity_poly.pdbx_strand_id
1 'polypeptide(L)'
;LQADSYAIARARRRVWIQTPYYLPSDVLNSALQEAALAGIDVRLMLPARSDSKVVDLATHSYLDDMMKAGVKILFYMPGFLHSKLLIIVDMLSVIGSANMDFRSFEHNFEVNAFVYDGEFTARMASVFEEDQSRSHPLTPAEWFRRPRSRRVAESLMRVFSPLL
;
A
#
# COMPACT_ATOMS: atom_id res chain seq x y z
N LEU A 1 13.64 -0.90 -1.21
CA LEU A 1 12.95 -2.18 -1.33
C LEU A 1 13.41 -3.20 -0.29
N GLN A 2 14.69 -3.62 -0.26
CA GLN A 2 15.18 -4.65 0.67
C GLN A 2 14.99 -4.24 2.14
N ALA A 3 15.30 -2.99 2.49
CA ALA A 3 15.13 -2.48 3.85
C ALA A 3 13.64 -2.47 4.27
N ASP A 4 12.73 -2.06 3.37
CA ASP A 4 11.29 -2.05 3.65
C ASP A 4 10.76 -3.46 3.86
N SER A 5 11.09 -4.39 2.97
CA SER A 5 10.67 -5.80 3.06
C SER A 5 11.21 -6.46 4.33
N TYR A 6 12.48 -6.19 4.69
CA TYR A 6 13.06 -6.69 5.92
C TYR A 6 12.36 -6.14 7.17
N ALA A 7 12.04 -4.84 7.17
CA ALA A 7 11.35 -4.20 8.28
C ALA A 7 9.92 -4.73 8.43
N ILE A 8 9.19 -4.92 7.32
CA ILE A 8 7.84 -5.52 7.29
C ILE A 8 7.86 -6.94 7.84
N ALA A 9 8.83 -7.78 7.41
CA ALA A 9 8.95 -9.16 7.89
C ALA A 9 9.25 -9.26 9.40
N ARG A 10 9.71 -8.18 10.03
CA ARG A 10 9.95 -8.08 11.48
C ARG A 10 8.88 -7.33 12.25
N ALA A 11 7.83 -6.88 11.58
CA ALA A 11 6.71 -6.24 12.22
C ALA A 11 6.04 -7.20 13.23
N ARG A 12 5.59 -6.65 14.36
CA ARG A 12 4.96 -7.44 15.43
C ARG A 12 3.54 -7.01 15.77
N ARG A 13 3.12 -5.82 15.34
CA ARG A 13 1.82 -5.23 15.71
C ARG A 13 1.10 -4.63 14.53
N ARG A 14 1.75 -3.78 13.75
CA ARG A 14 1.15 -3.06 12.63
C ARG A 14 2.14 -2.79 11.51
N VAL A 15 1.60 -2.71 10.29
CA VAL A 15 2.23 -2.19 9.08
C VAL A 15 1.19 -1.34 8.36
N TRP A 16 1.33 -0.02 8.39
CA TRP A 16 0.40 0.90 7.76
C TRP A 16 1.09 1.65 6.63
N ILE A 17 0.46 1.69 5.48
CA ILE A 17 1.03 2.22 4.25
C ILE A 17 0.09 3.26 3.66
N GLN A 18 0.65 4.42 3.28
CA GLN A 18 0.03 5.37 2.36
C GLN A 18 0.89 5.48 1.10
N THR A 19 0.31 5.27 -0.06
CA THR A 19 1.00 5.41 -1.35
C THR A 19 0.02 5.78 -2.45
N PRO A 20 0.41 6.63 -3.44
CA PRO A 20 -0.46 6.92 -4.57
C PRO A 20 -0.63 5.73 -5.51
N TYR A 21 0.39 4.88 -5.62
CA TYR A 21 0.44 3.72 -6.51
C TYR A 21 0.91 2.49 -5.75
N TYR A 22 0.29 1.36 -6.06
CA TYR A 22 0.64 0.08 -5.48
C TYR A 22 0.85 -0.96 -6.59
N LEU A 23 2.08 -1.01 -7.08
CA LEU A 23 2.55 -1.97 -8.09
C LEU A 23 3.80 -2.68 -7.53
N PRO A 24 3.64 -3.45 -6.45
CA PRO A 24 4.77 -3.96 -5.68
C PRO A 24 5.53 -5.04 -6.46
N SER A 25 6.81 -5.19 -6.11
CA SER A 25 7.53 -6.43 -6.43
C SER A 25 6.92 -7.62 -5.68
N ASP A 26 7.16 -8.83 -6.19
CA ASP A 26 6.66 -10.05 -5.54
C ASP A 26 7.17 -10.17 -4.10
N VAL A 27 8.39 -9.75 -3.83
CA VAL A 27 8.99 -9.78 -2.48
C VAL A 27 8.23 -8.89 -1.51
N LEU A 28 7.93 -7.65 -1.90
CA LEU A 28 7.19 -6.71 -1.05
C LEU A 28 5.74 -7.17 -0.86
N ASN A 29 5.10 -7.61 -1.94
CA ASN A 29 3.73 -8.11 -1.91
C ASN A 29 3.59 -9.34 -1.00
N SER A 30 4.51 -10.29 -1.10
CA SER A 30 4.54 -11.48 -0.22
C SER A 30 4.78 -11.11 1.23
N ALA A 31 5.75 -10.20 1.52
CA ALA A 31 6.02 -9.77 2.89
C ALA A 31 4.80 -9.15 3.59
N LEU A 32 4.01 -8.34 2.86
CA LEU A 32 2.78 -7.74 3.40
C LEU A 32 1.67 -8.77 3.63
N GLN A 33 1.51 -9.72 2.70
CA GLN A 33 0.54 -10.80 2.85
C GLN A 33 0.91 -11.72 4.02
N GLU A 34 2.18 -12.12 4.13
CA GLU A 34 2.69 -12.94 5.24
C GLU A 34 2.50 -12.26 6.59
N ALA A 35 2.79 -10.95 6.67
CA ALA A 35 2.54 -10.17 7.88
C ALA A 35 1.04 -10.19 8.27
N ALA A 36 0.14 -9.97 7.31
CA ALA A 36 -1.30 -10.00 7.56
C ALA A 36 -1.79 -11.40 7.99
N LEU A 37 -1.32 -12.47 7.32
CA LEU A 37 -1.61 -13.86 7.67
C LEU A 37 -1.07 -14.23 9.05
N ALA A 38 0.04 -13.64 9.48
CA ALA A 38 0.59 -13.80 10.83
C ALA A 38 -0.19 -12.99 11.90
N GLY A 39 -1.28 -12.31 11.54
CA GLY A 39 -2.13 -11.55 12.47
C GLY A 39 -1.68 -10.11 12.74
N ILE A 40 -0.70 -9.61 11.98
CA ILE A 40 -0.28 -8.20 12.04
C ILE A 40 -1.38 -7.31 11.42
N ASP A 41 -1.68 -6.16 12.03
CA ASP A 41 -2.61 -5.18 11.47
C ASP A 41 -1.98 -4.46 10.27
N VAL A 42 -2.21 -5.01 9.08
CA VAL A 42 -1.72 -4.44 7.82
C VAL A 42 -2.82 -3.60 7.18
N ARG A 43 -2.51 -2.31 6.93
CA ARG A 43 -3.43 -1.36 6.27
C ARG A 43 -2.73 -0.74 5.08
N LEU A 44 -3.43 -0.72 3.94
CA LEU A 44 -2.98 -0.07 2.71
C LEU A 44 -3.99 1.03 2.34
N MET A 45 -3.53 2.28 2.36
CA MET A 45 -4.33 3.44 1.97
C MET A 45 -3.89 3.95 0.61
N LEU A 46 -4.85 4.04 -0.30
CA LEU A 46 -4.70 4.45 -1.69
C LEU A 46 -5.62 5.64 -1.98
N PRO A 47 -5.36 6.48 -2.99
CA PRO A 47 -6.32 7.49 -3.42
C PRO A 47 -7.58 6.82 -4.00
N ALA A 48 -8.76 7.36 -3.69
CA ALA A 48 -10.02 6.91 -4.29
C ALA A 48 -10.11 7.24 -5.78
N ARG A 49 -9.33 8.24 -6.24
CA ARG A 49 -9.23 8.65 -7.63
C ARG A 49 -7.77 8.75 -8.01
N SER A 50 -7.31 7.88 -8.89
CA SER A 50 -5.98 7.94 -9.47
C SER A 50 -5.93 8.98 -10.59
N ASP A 51 -4.75 9.55 -10.81
CA ASP A 51 -4.43 10.43 -11.95
C ASP A 51 -4.18 9.62 -13.25
N SER A 52 -3.96 8.31 -13.13
CA SER A 52 -3.74 7.40 -14.25
C SER A 52 -4.67 6.19 -14.18
N LYS A 53 -5.55 6.05 -15.18
CA LYS A 53 -6.46 4.90 -15.29
C LYS A 53 -5.74 3.57 -15.48
N VAL A 54 -4.58 3.58 -16.12
CA VAL A 54 -3.78 2.38 -16.39
C VAL A 54 -3.17 1.89 -15.08
N VAL A 55 -2.55 2.79 -14.33
CA VAL A 55 -1.96 2.51 -13.02
C VAL A 55 -3.05 2.10 -12.01
N ASP A 56 -4.24 2.71 -12.07
CA ASP A 56 -5.40 2.32 -11.25
C ASP A 56 -5.80 0.86 -11.49
N LEU A 57 -5.96 0.47 -12.75
CA LEU A 57 -6.29 -0.91 -13.12
C LEU A 57 -5.21 -1.90 -12.67
N ALA A 58 -3.94 -1.54 -12.86
CA ALA A 58 -2.82 -2.38 -12.43
C ALA A 58 -2.78 -2.50 -10.89
N THR A 59 -2.92 -1.40 -10.15
CA THR A 59 -3.03 -1.40 -8.68
C THR A 59 -4.16 -2.31 -8.21
N HIS A 60 -5.35 -2.17 -8.80
CA HIS A 60 -6.51 -2.98 -8.42
C HIS A 60 -6.29 -4.50 -8.63
N SER A 61 -5.42 -4.89 -9.55
CA SER A 61 -5.12 -6.31 -9.78
C SER A 61 -4.42 -7.01 -8.60
N TYR A 62 -3.77 -6.26 -7.72
CA TYR A 62 -3.10 -6.80 -6.53
C TYR A 62 -4.01 -6.87 -5.30
N LEU A 63 -5.09 -6.07 -5.27
CA LEU A 63 -5.91 -5.92 -4.06
C LEU A 63 -6.68 -7.18 -3.68
N ASP A 64 -7.01 -8.04 -4.66
CA ASP A 64 -7.70 -9.31 -4.41
C ASP A 64 -6.88 -10.24 -3.50
N ASP A 65 -5.60 -10.40 -3.82
CA ASP A 65 -4.68 -11.23 -3.06
C ASP A 65 -4.38 -10.62 -1.66
N MET A 66 -4.24 -9.29 -1.60
CA MET A 66 -4.05 -8.56 -0.36
C MET A 66 -5.24 -8.71 0.59
N MET A 67 -6.47 -8.57 0.07
CA MET A 67 -7.69 -8.73 0.88
C MET A 67 -7.87 -10.17 1.39
N LYS A 68 -7.56 -11.18 0.55
CA LYS A 68 -7.58 -12.60 0.96
C LYS A 68 -6.59 -12.88 2.07
N ALA A 69 -5.45 -12.22 2.10
CA ALA A 69 -4.47 -12.32 3.17
C ALA A 69 -4.88 -11.58 4.45
N GLY A 70 -5.93 -10.76 4.41
CA GLY A 70 -6.43 -10.01 5.57
C GLY A 70 -5.94 -8.55 5.64
N VAL A 71 -5.30 -8.04 4.60
CA VAL A 71 -4.92 -6.62 4.51
C VAL A 71 -6.16 -5.75 4.40
N LYS A 72 -6.23 -4.70 5.22
CA LYS A 72 -7.31 -3.70 5.18
C LYS A 72 -7.00 -2.65 4.14
N ILE A 73 -7.82 -2.57 3.09
CA ILE A 73 -7.67 -1.58 2.02
C ILE A 73 -8.55 -0.37 2.31
N LEU A 74 -7.99 0.82 2.19
CA LEU A 74 -8.64 2.09 2.46
C LEU A 74 -8.51 3.00 1.24
N PHE A 75 -9.61 3.57 0.76
CA PHE A 75 -9.60 4.56 -0.32
C PHE A 75 -9.80 5.96 0.23
N TYR A 76 -8.77 6.79 0.19
CA TYR A 76 -8.80 8.18 0.63
C TYR A 76 -9.69 9.02 -0.27
N MET A 77 -10.73 9.66 0.31
CA MET A 77 -11.79 10.31 -0.45
C MET A 77 -11.55 11.78 -0.79
N PRO A 78 -10.89 12.60 0.06
CA PRO A 78 -10.87 14.06 -0.12
C PRO A 78 -10.11 14.56 -1.35
N GLY A 79 -9.26 13.76 -1.98
CA GLY A 79 -8.47 14.18 -3.14
C GLY A 79 -7.46 13.13 -3.56
N PHE A 80 -6.45 13.56 -4.33
CA PHE A 80 -5.36 12.68 -4.74
C PHE A 80 -4.34 12.54 -3.60
N LEU A 81 -4.34 11.39 -2.92
CA LEU A 81 -3.36 11.05 -1.91
C LEU A 81 -2.00 10.82 -2.57
N HIS A 82 -1.03 11.70 -2.31
CA HIS A 82 0.32 11.57 -2.89
C HIS A 82 1.42 11.37 -1.82
N SER A 83 1.03 11.06 -0.58
CA SER A 83 1.98 10.69 0.48
C SER A 83 2.62 9.33 0.22
N LYS A 84 3.86 9.17 0.65
CA LYS A 84 4.58 7.91 0.69
C LYS A 84 5.05 7.74 2.13
N LEU A 85 4.25 7.00 2.87
CA LEU A 85 4.43 6.75 4.29
C LEU A 85 4.31 5.26 4.57
N LEU A 86 5.26 4.72 5.30
CA LEU A 86 5.23 3.37 5.83
C LEU A 86 5.49 3.45 7.33
N ILE A 87 4.56 2.95 8.13
CA ILE A 87 4.67 2.85 9.59
C ILE A 87 4.82 1.39 9.95
N ILE A 88 5.93 1.05 10.61
CA ILE A 88 6.21 -0.32 11.05
C ILE A 88 6.48 -0.30 12.54
N VAL A 89 5.67 -1.04 13.29
CA VAL A 89 5.80 -1.07 14.75
C VAL A 89 5.65 0.34 15.34
N ASP A 90 5.87 0.50 16.63
CA ASP A 90 5.68 1.79 17.31
C ASP A 90 6.94 2.67 17.28
N MET A 91 7.95 2.33 16.48
CA MET A 91 9.27 2.97 16.50
C MET A 91 9.89 3.29 15.13
N LEU A 92 9.30 2.84 14.04
CA LEU A 92 9.86 3.06 12.71
C LEU A 92 8.82 3.65 11.78
N SER A 93 9.15 4.80 11.22
CA SER A 93 8.43 5.38 10.08
C SER A 93 9.38 5.57 8.91
N VAL A 94 8.93 5.24 7.70
CA VAL A 94 9.63 5.54 6.46
C VAL A 94 8.83 6.56 5.69
N ILE A 95 9.46 7.68 5.36
CA ILE A 95 8.84 8.79 4.62
C ILE A 95 9.78 9.20 3.50
N GLY A 96 9.23 9.39 2.31
CA GLY A 96 10.08 9.80 1.20
C GLY A 96 9.36 10.06 -0.10
N SER A 97 10.09 9.93 -1.18
CA SER A 97 9.58 10.13 -2.53
C SER A 97 9.20 8.82 -3.23
N ALA A 98 9.70 7.66 -2.77
CA ALA A 98 9.46 6.38 -3.39
C ALA A 98 8.02 5.88 -3.20
N ASN A 99 7.31 5.61 -4.29
CA ASN A 99 6.04 4.90 -4.25
C ASN A 99 6.26 3.41 -3.96
N MET A 100 5.18 2.68 -3.65
CA MET A 100 5.19 1.22 -3.58
C MET A 100 5.04 0.62 -5.00
N ASP A 101 5.96 0.99 -5.90
CA ASP A 101 5.98 0.53 -7.28
C ASP A 101 7.38 0.12 -7.75
N PHE A 102 7.41 -0.68 -8.82
CA PHE A 102 8.65 -1.21 -9.36
C PHE A 102 9.59 -0.10 -9.86
N ARG A 103 9.06 0.95 -10.47
CA ARG A 103 9.88 2.06 -11.00
C ARG A 103 10.58 2.83 -9.88
N SER A 104 9.88 3.11 -8.79
CA SER A 104 10.48 3.79 -7.64
C SER A 104 11.59 2.96 -6.99
N PHE A 105 11.49 1.63 -7.01
CA PHE A 105 12.48 0.79 -6.38
C PHE A 105 13.67 0.39 -7.26
N GLU A 106 13.50 0.36 -8.59
CA GLU A 106 14.51 -0.19 -9.50
C GLU A 106 15.07 0.83 -10.51
N HIS A 107 14.32 1.89 -10.83
CA HIS A 107 14.66 2.78 -11.94
C HIS A 107 14.80 4.25 -11.56
N ASN A 108 14.06 4.73 -10.59
CA ASN A 108 14.08 6.14 -10.22
C ASN A 108 15.14 6.44 -9.16
N PHE A 109 15.63 7.69 -9.15
CA PHE A 109 16.38 8.23 -8.02
C PHE A 109 15.38 8.70 -6.97
N GLU A 110 15.29 7.97 -5.88
CA GLU A 110 14.36 8.23 -4.79
C GLU A 110 15.09 8.42 -3.46
N VAL A 111 14.51 9.21 -2.56
CA VAL A 111 15.04 9.40 -1.22
C VAL A 111 13.99 9.00 -0.19
N ASN A 112 14.34 8.08 0.69
CA ASN A 112 13.53 7.68 1.82
C ASN A 112 14.29 7.87 3.14
N ALA A 113 13.64 8.53 4.10
CA ALA A 113 14.13 8.66 5.46
C ALA A 113 13.54 7.54 6.32
N PHE A 114 14.40 6.76 6.95
CA PHE A 114 14.05 5.77 7.95
C PHE A 114 14.20 6.42 9.33
N VAL A 115 13.10 6.78 9.95
CA VAL A 115 13.06 7.48 11.24
C VAL A 115 12.78 6.49 12.36
N TYR A 116 13.79 6.17 13.15
CA TYR A 116 13.70 5.30 14.32
C TYR A 116 13.42 6.14 15.57
N ASP A 117 12.18 6.58 15.74
CA ASP A 117 11.74 7.41 16.85
C ASP A 117 10.27 7.13 17.17
N GLY A 118 9.99 6.82 18.44
CA GLY A 118 8.66 6.44 18.88
C GLY A 118 7.67 7.61 18.89
N GLU A 119 8.11 8.80 19.28
CA GLU A 119 7.25 9.99 19.31
C GLU A 119 6.89 10.44 17.89
N PHE A 120 7.88 10.48 17.02
CA PHE A 120 7.65 10.76 15.60
C PHE A 120 6.70 9.74 14.97
N THR A 121 6.93 8.44 15.21
CA THR A 121 6.10 7.37 14.68
C THR A 121 4.66 7.45 15.21
N ALA A 122 4.47 7.81 16.48
CA ALA A 122 3.14 8.03 17.06
C ALA A 122 2.42 9.20 16.37
N ARG A 123 3.12 10.29 16.06
CA ARG A 123 2.56 11.43 15.31
C ARG A 123 2.16 11.00 13.89
N MET A 124 2.99 10.21 13.21
CA MET A 124 2.66 9.70 11.86
C MET A 124 1.47 8.73 11.91
N ALA A 125 1.36 7.92 12.96
CA ALA A 125 0.19 7.07 13.16
C ALA A 125 -1.09 7.89 13.35
N SER A 126 -1.04 8.99 14.12
CA SER A 126 -2.19 9.90 14.27
C SER A 126 -2.60 10.55 12.95
N VAL A 127 -1.64 10.96 12.12
CA VAL A 127 -1.91 11.48 10.76
C VAL A 127 -2.59 10.41 9.90
N PHE A 128 -2.09 9.17 9.93
CA PHE A 128 -2.69 8.06 9.22
C PHE A 128 -4.14 7.80 9.67
N GLU A 129 -4.40 7.82 10.97
CA GLU A 129 -5.75 7.60 11.54
C GLU A 129 -6.71 8.74 11.18
N GLU A 130 -6.24 10.00 11.15
CA GLU A 130 -7.02 11.13 10.65
C GLU A 130 -7.41 10.94 9.19
N ASP A 131 -6.46 10.55 8.33
CA ASP A 131 -6.72 10.26 6.91
C ASP A 131 -7.63 9.04 6.75
N GLN A 132 -7.49 8.03 7.60
CA GLN A 132 -8.38 6.87 7.62
C GLN A 132 -9.82 7.27 7.94
N SER A 133 -10.04 8.22 8.84
CA SER A 133 -11.39 8.71 9.17
C SER A 133 -12.11 9.34 7.96
N ARG A 134 -11.34 9.80 6.96
CA ARG A 134 -11.80 10.37 5.69
C ARG A 134 -11.72 9.39 4.52
N SER A 135 -11.42 8.12 4.81
CA SER A 135 -11.27 7.06 3.80
C SER A 135 -12.47 6.12 3.81
N HIS A 136 -12.75 5.55 2.65
CA HIS A 136 -13.71 4.47 2.50
C HIS A 136 -13.00 3.11 2.65
N PRO A 137 -13.35 2.30 3.65
CA PRO A 137 -12.81 0.96 3.79
C PRO A 137 -13.42 0.04 2.71
N LEU A 138 -12.57 -0.59 1.93
CA LEU A 138 -13.01 -1.53 0.90
C LEU A 138 -13.49 -2.83 1.55
N THR A 139 -14.73 -3.21 1.28
CA THR A 139 -15.29 -4.47 1.78
C THR A 139 -15.19 -5.58 0.72
N PRO A 140 -15.04 -6.86 1.13
CA PRO A 140 -15.10 -7.99 0.19
C PRO A 140 -16.39 -8.02 -0.63
N ALA A 141 -17.53 -7.66 -0.02
CA ALA A 141 -18.81 -7.64 -0.71
C ALA A 141 -18.85 -6.64 -1.88
N GLU A 142 -18.29 -5.44 -1.69
CA GLU A 142 -18.15 -4.43 -2.76
C GLU A 142 -17.15 -4.91 -3.81
N TRP A 143 -16.03 -5.47 -3.36
CA TRP A 143 -14.96 -5.90 -4.23
C TRP A 143 -15.39 -6.99 -5.21
N PHE A 144 -16.09 -8.01 -4.74
CA PHE A 144 -16.54 -9.12 -5.59
C PHE A 144 -17.73 -8.80 -6.48
N ARG A 145 -18.43 -7.68 -6.27
CA ARG A 145 -19.50 -7.18 -7.16
C ARG A 145 -19.00 -6.52 -8.44
N ARG A 146 -17.67 -6.31 -8.58
CA ARG A 146 -17.12 -5.67 -9.79
C ARG A 146 -17.47 -6.46 -11.06
N PRO A 147 -17.74 -5.76 -12.20
CA PRO A 147 -18.00 -6.39 -13.47
C PRO A 147 -16.83 -7.31 -13.88
N ARG A 148 -17.16 -8.45 -14.51
CA ARG A 148 -16.13 -9.38 -15.03
C ARG A 148 -15.18 -8.73 -16.03
N SER A 149 -15.68 -7.82 -16.87
CA SER A 149 -14.86 -7.06 -17.81
C SER A 149 -13.78 -6.23 -17.12
N ARG A 150 -14.10 -5.58 -15.98
CA ARG A 150 -13.11 -4.83 -15.19
C ARG A 150 -12.04 -5.77 -14.63
N ARG A 151 -12.44 -6.91 -14.08
CA ARG A 151 -11.50 -7.92 -13.54
C ARG A 151 -10.54 -8.44 -14.61
N VAL A 152 -11.03 -8.65 -15.84
CA VAL A 152 -10.18 -9.06 -16.98
C VAL A 152 -9.20 -7.93 -17.33
N ALA A 153 -9.67 -6.69 -17.40
CA ALA A 153 -8.80 -5.53 -17.65
C ALA A 153 -7.72 -5.37 -16.59
N GLU A 154 -8.07 -5.50 -15.29
CA GLU A 154 -7.13 -5.47 -14.18
C GLU A 154 -6.07 -6.59 -14.31
N SER A 155 -6.48 -7.82 -14.62
CA SER A 155 -5.55 -8.96 -14.80
C SER A 155 -4.60 -8.75 -15.99
N LEU A 156 -5.08 -8.17 -17.08
CA LEU A 156 -4.22 -7.82 -18.22
C LEU A 156 -3.21 -6.74 -17.85
N MET A 157 -3.64 -5.71 -17.10
CA MET A 157 -2.74 -4.64 -16.67
C MET A 157 -1.68 -5.12 -15.68
N ARG A 158 -1.93 -6.18 -14.91
CA ARG A 158 -0.92 -6.80 -14.04
C ARG A 158 0.31 -7.26 -14.81
N VAL A 159 0.14 -7.77 -16.03
CA VAL A 159 1.25 -8.22 -16.89
C VAL A 159 2.17 -7.06 -17.27
N PHE A 160 1.61 -5.85 -17.37
CA PHE A 160 2.36 -4.63 -17.71
C PHE A 160 2.86 -3.86 -16.48
N SER A 161 2.49 -4.27 -15.28
CA SER A 161 2.85 -3.54 -14.05
C SER A 161 4.36 -3.29 -13.87
N PRO A 162 5.31 -4.16 -14.33
CA PRO A 162 6.74 -3.86 -14.24
C PRO A 162 7.21 -2.75 -15.19
N LEU A 163 6.36 -2.33 -16.12
CA LEU A 163 6.66 -1.28 -17.12
C LEU A 163 6.01 0.07 -16.74
N LEU A 164 5.11 0.08 -15.75
CA LEU A 164 4.37 1.23 -15.26
C LEU A 164 5.02 1.81 -14.03
#